data_64431ef6280e435f6adc89ac76458a96
#
_entry.id   64431ef6280e435f6adc89ac76458a96
#
_cell.length_a   1.000
_cell.length_b   1.000
_cell.length_c   1.000
_cell.angle_alpha   90.00
_cell.angle_beta   90.00
_cell.angle_gamma   90.00
#
_symmetry.space_group_name_H-M   'P 1'
#
loop_
_entity.id
_entity.type
_entity.pdbx_description
1 polymer ?
#
loop_
_entity_poly.entity_id
_entity_poly.type
_entity_poly.pdbx_seq_one_letter_code
_entity_poly.pdbx_strand_id
1 'polypeptide(L)'
;MFNQKNKVTRADYEQWRAGQDETAGRIASDPDRLLFHVEPELGWLNDPNGLVQIGDTYHIYHQYDPFDAAHGGPVLWNHLTTKDFVTYENRGPVLFPDSDLDASGAYSGSAFVHDGKIHYFYTGNVKHFDRDDYDYVLTGREQNQIHVVAENPDELGEKRIAVGPVDYPDDIGTHVRDPKILEHDGIYYMVLGARTKDDRGCVLVYTSSDLEDWSYATRIELGEKFGFMWECPDLFELDGELILVCCPQGVSADGWRYRNPHQCVWFPIEADWEAPSFKIAGQGMPPMVDAGFDFYAPQSFEDAAGRRLMIGWSGCPDATAKSPTVARGWQCALTVPRELSMRDGKLCQQPVHEIERMRGDCVCATGGETVEEPGRLFDLVVSCEGAQVIELEIRKGVFVRYADGMLTLDMGDEGYGRDQRSIELSELRDLRVLSDTTMVEIFANGGEAALTSRTYSPAVPAMELHAEGAVSMNFYRLVH
;
A
#
# COMPACT_ATOMS: atom_id res chain seq x y z
N MET A 1 19.26 -21.76 5.99
CA MET A 1 18.30 -20.69 6.33
C MET A 1 18.60 -19.54 5.40
N PHE A 2 17.60 -19.10 4.63
CA PHE A 2 17.75 -17.98 3.70
C PHE A 2 17.88 -16.67 4.48
N ASN A 3 18.75 -15.78 4.04
CA ASN A 3 18.96 -14.48 4.63
C ASN A 3 19.37 -13.48 3.53
N GLN A 4 19.34 -12.18 3.84
CA GLN A 4 19.63 -11.10 2.89
C GLN A 4 21.11 -11.04 2.39
N LYS A 5 21.95 -11.99 2.77
CA LYS A 5 23.35 -12.10 2.28
C LYS A 5 23.50 -13.04 1.09
N ASN A 6 22.48 -13.82 0.79
CA ASN A 6 22.54 -14.87 -0.23
C ASN A 6 21.49 -14.63 -1.30
N LYS A 7 21.88 -14.82 -2.54
CA LYS A 7 20.95 -14.92 -3.66
C LYS A 7 19.97 -16.06 -3.42
N VAL A 8 18.76 -15.91 -3.93
CA VAL A 8 17.74 -16.94 -3.92
C VAL A 8 17.23 -17.15 -5.33
N THR A 9 17.42 -18.35 -5.84
CA THR A 9 16.90 -18.73 -7.16
C THR A 9 15.51 -19.36 -7.04
N ARG A 10 14.80 -19.44 -8.16
CA ARG A 10 13.53 -20.19 -8.24
C ARG A 10 13.69 -21.64 -7.75
N ALA A 11 14.78 -22.33 -8.13
CA ALA A 11 15.02 -23.69 -7.71
C ALA A 11 15.24 -23.84 -6.19
N ASP A 12 15.93 -22.86 -5.56
CA ASP A 12 16.11 -22.83 -4.10
C ASP A 12 14.76 -22.67 -3.39
N TYR A 13 13.91 -21.77 -3.90
CA TYR A 13 12.56 -21.58 -3.37
C TYR A 13 11.70 -22.85 -3.52
N GLU A 14 11.66 -23.44 -4.70
CA GLU A 14 10.86 -24.64 -4.97
C GLU A 14 11.28 -25.81 -4.10
N GLN A 15 12.60 -26.01 -3.92
CA GLN A 15 13.14 -27.04 -3.02
C GLN A 15 12.71 -26.79 -1.56
N TRP A 16 12.77 -25.54 -1.10
CA TRP A 16 12.33 -25.17 0.24
C TRP A 16 10.82 -25.33 0.40
N ARG A 17 10.02 -24.84 -0.57
CA ARG A 17 8.55 -24.85 -0.54
C ARG A 17 7.99 -26.28 -0.49
N ALA A 18 8.61 -27.23 -1.17
CA ALA A 18 8.23 -28.65 -1.15
C ALA A 18 8.22 -29.26 0.26
N GLY A 19 8.94 -28.67 1.21
CA GLY A 19 8.94 -29.08 2.62
C GLY A 19 7.96 -28.33 3.51
N GLN A 20 7.12 -27.42 2.97
CA GLN A 20 6.27 -26.53 3.75
C GLN A 20 4.76 -26.87 3.75
N ASP A 21 4.36 -27.98 3.14
CA ASP A 21 2.92 -28.30 2.96
C ASP A 21 2.14 -28.40 4.29
N GLU A 22 2.74 -28.99 5.32
CA GLU A 22 2.13 -29.06 6.66
C GLU A 22 1.97 -27.66 7.27
N THR A 23 3.00 -26.82 7.14
CA THR A 23 2.98 -25.44 7.63
C THR A 23 1.95 -24.62 6.89
N ALA A 24 1.91 -24.70 5.55
CA ALA A 24 0.94 -24.01 4.70
C ALA A 24 -0.49 -24.44 5.03
N GLY A 25 -0.74 -25.74 5.19
CA GLY A 25 -2.06 -26.27 5.58
C GLY A 25 -2.51 -25.78 6.95
N ARG A 26 -1.62 -25.69 7.92
CA ARG A 26 -1.91 -25.13 9.25
C ARG A 26 -2.23 -23.64 9.17
N ILE A 27 -1.48 -22.88 8.38
CA ILE A 27 -1.72 -21.44 8.18
C ILE A 27 -3.03 -21.21 7.42
N ALA A 28 -3.31 -21.97 6.38
CA ALA A 28 -4.56 -21.85 5.61
C ALA A 28 -5.81 -22.10 6.46
N SER A 29 -5.71 -22.90 7.53
CA SER A 29 -6.80 -23.17 8.47
C SER A 29 -6.80 -22.27 9.71
N ASP A 30 -5.95 -21.25 9.76
CA ASP A 30 -5.91 -20.28 10.85
C ASP A 30 -7.22 -19.47 10.91
N PRO A 31 -7.92 -19.40 12.06
CA PRO A 31 -9.20 -18.69 12.17
C PRO A 31 -9.10 -17.17 12.01
N ASP A 32 -7.89 -16.63 11.96
CA ASP A 32 -7.63 -15.20 11.74
C ASP A 32 -7.30 -14.87 10.29
N ARG A 33 -7.33 -15.87 9.37
CA ARG A 33 -7.18 -15.59 7.91
C ARG A 33 -8.29 -14.67 7.43
N LEU A 34 -7.91 -13.76 6.57
CA LEU A 34 -8.85 -12.85 5.89
C LEU A 34 -9.65 -13.60 4.83
N LEU A 35 -10.87 -13.13 4.58
CA LEU A 35 -11.77 -13.74 3.60
C LEU A 35 -11.54 -13.22 2.19
N PHE A 36 -11.33 -11.91 2.06
CA PHE A 36 -11.29 -11.23 0.75
C PHE A 36 -10.10 -10.29 0.55
N HIS A 37 -9.27 -10.09 1.56
CA HIS A 37 -8.00 -9.39 1.38
C HIS A 37 -6.88 -10.35 1.00
N VAL A 38 -5.91 -9.86 0.24
CA VAL A 38 -4.72 -10.62 -0.12
C VAL A 38 -3.80 -10.75 1.08
N GLU A 39 -3.40 -11.99 1.40
CA GLU A 39 -2.47 -12.34 2.48
C GLU A 39 -1.37 -13.27 1.95
N PRO A 40 -0.21 -13.33 2.62
CA PRO A 40 0.82 -14.29 2.23
C PRO A 40 0.37 -15.73 2.52
N GLU A 41 0.75 -16.67 1.66
CA GLU A 41 0.56 -18.10 1.95
C GLU A 41 1.39 -18.52 3.18
N LEU A 42 2.60 -18.01 3.28
CA LEU A 42 3.59 -18.23 4.33
C LEU A 42 4.34 -16.93 4.59
N GLY A 43 4.82 -16.71 5.80
CA GLY A 43 5.74 -15.64 6.08
C GLY A 43 5.16 -14.24 6.06
N TRP A 44 5.79 -13.35 5.34
CA TRP A 44 5.53 -11.90 5.31
C TRP A 44 5.13 -11.42 3.92
N LEU A 45 4.20 -10.47 3.87
CA LEU A 45 3.82 -9.69 2.70
C LEU A 45 3.95 -8.21 3.03
N ASN A 46 4.46 -7.40 2.09
CA ASN A 46 4.40 -5.94 2.17
C ASN A 46 3.98 -5.32 0.82
N ASP A 47 4.69 -4.33 0.32
CA ASP A 47 4.30 -3.43 -0.77
C ASP A 47 3.63 -4.13 -1.95
N PRO A 48 2.47 -3.66 -2.42
CA PRO A 48 1.96 -4.03 -3.73
C PRO A 48 2.91 -3.54 -4.81
N ASN A 49 3.11 -4.35 -5.84
CA ASN A 49 4.05 -4.09 -6.93
C ASN A 49 3.44 -4.46 -8.26
N GLY A 50 3.94 -3.90 -9.34
CA GLY A 50 3.68 -4.36 -10.69
C GLY A 50 2.20 -4.45 -11.07
N LEU A 51 1.35 -3.59 -10.48
CA LEU A 51 -0.10 -3.61 -10.70
C LEU A 51 -0.41 -3.29 -12.16
N VAL A 52 -1.15 -4.19 -12.83
CA VAL A 52 -1.48 -4.01 -14.25
C VAL A 52 -2.69 -4.87 -14.64
N GLN A 53 -3.47 -4.41 -15.60
CA GLN A 53 -4.49 -5.22 -16.25
C GLN A 53 -4.02 -5.66 -17.63
N ILE A 54 -4.16 -6.96 -17.93
CA ILE A 54 -3.87 -7.54 -19.26
C ILE A 54 -5.11 -8.31 -19.72
N GLY A 55 -5.76 -7.82 -20.77
CA GLY A 55 -7.04 -8.33 -21.18
C GLY A 55 -8.12 -8.15 -20.11
N ASP A 56 -8.72 -9.24 -19.67
CA ASP A 56 -9.75 -9.25 -18.60
C ASP A 56 -9.20 -9.62 -17.21
N THR A 57 -7.88 -9.72 -17.08
CA THR A 57 -7.21 -10.20 -15.88
C THR A 57 -6.37 -9.09 -15.26
N TYR A 58 -6.57 -8.87 -13.98
CA TYR A 58 -5.73 -8.00 -13.16
C TYR A 58 -4.58 -8.82 -12.59
N HIS A 59 -3.36 -8.33 -12.74
CA HIS A 59 -2.14 -8.90 -12.20
C HIS A 59 -1.69 -8.04 -11.03
N ILE A 60 -1.52 -8.68 -9.88
CA ILE A 60 -1.11 -8.04 -8.63
C ILE A 60 0.14 -8.76 -8.16
N TYR A 61 1.22 -8.02 -8.03
CA TYR A 61 2.42 -8.52 -7.41
C TYR A 61 2.56 -7.85 -6.03
N HIS A 62 3.35 -8.45 -5.19
CA HIS A 62 3.71 -7.86 -3.91
C HIS A 62 5.07 -8.35 -3.44
N GLN A 63 5.74 -7.57 -2.62
CA GLN A 63 6.92 -8.04 -1.90
C GLN A 63 6.55 -9.21 -1.00
N TYR A 64 7.41 -10.23 -0.98
CA TYR A 64 7.14 -11.48 -0.30
C TYR A 64 8.40 -12.05 0.34
N ASP A 65 8.38 -12.23 1.64
CA ASP A 65 9.36 -13.01 2.39
C ASP A 65 8.70 -14.30 2.93
N PRO A 66 8.71 -15.39 2.15
CA PRO A 66 8.08 -16.65 2.57
C PRO A 66 8.80 -17.33 3.73
N PHE A 67 10.05 -16.95 3.99
CA PHE A 67 10.94 -17.65 4.89
C PHE A 67 10.80 -17.23 6.34
N ASP A 68 10.33 -16.01 6.58
CA ASP A 68 10.21 -15.43 7.92
C ASP A 68 9.00 -14.46 8.04
N ALA A 69 8.06 -14.81 8.91
CA ALA A 69 6.92 -13.95 9.21
C ALA A 69 7.32 -12.65 9.94
N ALA A 70 8.52 -12.55 10.48
CA ALA A 70 9.07 -11.33 11.08
C ALA A 70 9.91 -10.49 10.09
N HIS A 71 9.93 -10.85 8.80
CA HIS A 71 10.65 -10.15 7.74
C HIS A 71 12.18 -10.09 7.94
N GLY A 72 12.77 -11.22 8.19
CA GLY A 72 14.24 -11.37 8.31
C GLY A 72 14.95 -11.95 7.09
N GLY A 73 14.18 -12.44 6.12
CA GLY A 73 14.66 -13.08 4.89
C GLY A 73 14.85 -12.13 3.70
N PRO A 74 15.30 -12.67 2.57
CA PRO A 74 15.32 -11.94 1.31
C PRO A 74 13.91 -11.81 0.72
N VAL A 75 13.60 -10.67 0.11
CA VAL A 75 12.31 -10.42 -0.51
C VAL A 75 12.30 -10.82 -1.97
N LEU A 76 11.20 -11.45 -2.35
CA LEU A 76 10.81 -11.88 -3.69
C LEU A 76 9.60 -11.03 -4.14
N TRP A 77 9.18 -11.17 -5.41
CA TRP A 77 7.85 -10.76 -5.82
C TRP A 77 6.97 -12.00 -6.01
N ASN A 78 5.88 -12.08 -5.25
CA ASN A 78 4.81 -13.04 -5.48
C ASN A 78 3.81 -12.46 -6.48
N HIS A 79 3.13 -13.34 -7.22
CA HIS A 79 2.17 -12.97 -8.25
C HIS A 79 0.80 -13.56 -7.96
N LEU A 80 -0.22 -12.72 -8.02
CA LEU A 80 -1.62 -13.11 -7.96
C LEU A 80 -2.37 -12.59 -9.19
N THR A 81 -3.44 -13.27 -9.53
CA THR A 81 -4.37 -12.82 -10.57
C THR A 81 -5.79 -12.77 -10.02
N THR A 82 -6.58 -11.85 -10.55
CA THR A 82 -8.01 -11.74 -10.27
C THR A 82 -8.75 -11.15 -11.47
N LYS A 83 -10.05 -11.44 -11.58
CA LYS A 83 -10.95 -10.81 -12.57
C LYS A 83 -12.02 -9.96 -11.93
N ASP A 84 -12.14 -10.02 -10.60
CA ASP A 84 -13.25 -9.44 -9.87
C ASP A 84 -12.89 -8.84 -8.50
N PHE A 85 -11.61 -8.81 -8.13
CA PHE A 85 -11.10 -8.30 -6.86
C PHE A 85 -11.72 -8.95 -5.60
N VAL A 86 -12.38 -10.09 -5.77
CA VAL A 86 -12.97 -10.89 -4.70
C VAL A 86 -12.27 -12.24 -4.61
N THR A 87 -12.05 -12.86 -5.78
CA THR A 87 -11.37 -14.15 -5.89
C THR A 87 -9.99 -13.96 -6.47
N TYR A 88 -8.97 -14.43 -5.75
CA TYR A 88 -7.57 -14.33 -6.16
C TYR A 88 -6.97 -15.71 -6.40
N GLU A 89 -6.25 -15.86 -7.51
CA GLU A 89 -5.43 -17.04 -7.80
C GLU A 89 -3.96 -16.72 -7.47
N ASN A 90 -3.36 -17.45 -6.54
CA ASN A 90 -1.94 -17.32 -6.26
C ASN A 90 -1.12 -18.11 -7.29
N ARG A 91 -0.33 -17.39 -8.10
CA ARG A 91 0.54 -17.93 -9.14
C ARG A 91 1.93 -18.29 -8.63
N GLY A 92 2.24 -17.89 -7.39
CA GLY A 92 3.55 -18.08 -6.77
C GLY A 92 4.56 -16.98 -7.14
N PRO A 93 5.77 -17.04 -6.57
CA PRO A 93 6.82 -16.06 -6.84
C PRO A 93 7.35 -16.14 -8.27
N VAL A 94 7.55 -14.96 -8.87
CA VAL A 94 8.03 -14.82 -10.26
C VAL A 94 9.36 -14.07 -10.36
N LEU A 95 9.64 -13.14 -9.45
CA LEU A 95 10.88 -12.37 -9.43
C LEU A 95 11.69 -12.72 -8.19
N PHE A 96 12.92 -13.17 -8.42
CA PHE A 96 13.84 -13.66 -7.39
C PHE A 96 15.09 -12.79 -7.34
N PRO A 97 15.70 -12.59 -6.17
CA PRO A 97 17.01 -11.93 -6.05
C PRO A 97 18.13 -12.92 -6.39
N ASP A 98 18.23 -13.30 -7.66
CA ASP A 98 19.11 -14.38 -8.16
C ASP A 98 20.33 -13.88 -8.93
N SER A 99 20.50 -12.58 -9.07
CA SER A 99 21.61 -11.94 -9.77
C SER A 99 22.49 -11.11 -8.83
N ASP A 100 23.64 -10.63 -9.33
CA ASP A 100 24.50 -9.69 -8.59
C ASP A 100 23.85 -8.30 -8.47
N LEU A 101 22.86 -8.00 -9.31
CA LEU A 101 22.17 -6.73 -9.32
C LEU A 101 21.15 -6.57 -8.19
N ASP A 102 20.71 -7.67 -7.58
CA ASP A 102 19.65 -7.73 -6.58
C ASP A 102 19.90 -8.75 -5.45
N ALA A 103 21.13 -9.12 -5.23
CA ALA A 103 21.54 -10.22 -4.34
C ALA A 103 20.99 -10.16 -2.90
N SER A 104 20.54 -8.99 -2.43
CA SER A 104 19.97 -8.80 -1.09
C SER A 104 18.44 -8.52 -1.10
N GLY A 105 17.77 -8.68 -2.23
CA GLY A 105 16.32 -8.58 -2.35
C GLY A 105 15.86 -7.91 -3.63
N ALA A 106 14.74 -8.39 -4.16
CA ALA A 106 13.98 -7.73 -5.21
C ALA A 106 12.99 -6.77 -4.52
N TYR A 107 13.38 -5.49 -4.42
CA TYR A 107 12.60 -4.46 -3.75
C TYR A 107 11.45 -3.95 -4.63
N SER A 108 10.70 -2.97 -4.14
CA SER A 108 9.50 -2.48 -4.79
C SER A 108 9.74 -1.89 -6.19
N GLY A 109 8.68 -1.88 -6.96
CA GLY A 109 8.68 -1.39 -8.33
C GLY A 109 7.31 -1.55 -8.99
N SER A 110 7.23 -1.29 -10.29
CA SER A 110 5.99 -1.22 -11.06
C SER A 110 6.05 -2.03 -12.34
N ALA A 111 4.89 -2.23 -12.97
CA ALA A 111 4.77 -2.74 -14.32
C ALA A 111 4.21 -1.65 -15.25
N PHE A 112 4.63 -1.68 -16.50
CA PHE A 112 4.15 -0.83 -17.57
C PHE A 112 3.96 -1.66 -18.84
N VAL A 113 2.80 -1.55 -19.49
CA VAL A 113 2.53 -2.28 -20.73
C VAL A 113 2.83 -1.38 -21.92
N HIS A 114 3.74 -1.81 -22.78
CA HIS A 114 4.08 -1.11 -24.01
C HIS A 114 4.29 -2.12 -25.14
N ASP A 115 3.75 -1.84 -26.33
CA ASP A 115 3.82 -2.69 -27.52
C ASP A 115 3.46 -4.18 -27.27
N GLY A 116 2.47 -4.40 -26.39
CA GLY A 116 1.98 -5.73 -26.04
C GLY A 116 2.90 -6.54 -25.13
N LYS A 117 3.98 -5.95 -24.63
CA LYS A 117 4.90 -6.51 -23.65
C LYS A 117 4.74 -5.87 -22.29
N ILE A 118 5.16 -6.57 -21.25
CA ILE A 118 5.16 -6.07 -19.89
C ILE A 118 6.59 -5.67 -19.55
N HIS A 119 6.77 -4.40 -19.20
CA HIS A 119 8.02 -3.85 -18.70
C HIS A 119 7.94 -3.75 -17.19
N TYR A 120 8.71 -4.57 -16.48
CA TYR A 120 8.86 -4.48 -15.04
C TYR A 120 10.05 -3.61 -14.71
N PHE A 121 9.84 -2.62 -13.86
CA PHE A 121 10.88 -1.80 -13.27
C PHE A 121 10.86 -2.01 -11.77
N TYR A 122 11.96 -2.43 -11.17
CA TYR A 122 12.05 -2.68 -9.75
C TYR A 122 13.43 -2.34 -9.20
N THR A 123 13.54 -2.21 -7.90
CA THR A 123 14.83 -1.95 -7.26
C THR A 123 15.51 -3.23 -6.85
N GLY A 124 16.60 -3.55 -7.50
CA GLY A 124 17.56 -4.57 -7.03
C GLY A 124 18.40 -4.00 -5.90
N ASN A 125 18.31 -4.62 -4.73
CA ASN A 125 19.05 -4.17 -3.55
C ASN A 125 20.25 -5.08 -3.31
N VAL A 126 21.44 -4.46 -3.15
CA VAL A 126 22.69 -5.14 -2.79
C VAL A 126 23.23 -4.48 -1.52
N LYS A 127 23.43 -5.26 -0.46
CA LYS A 127 23.96 -4.79 0.83
C LYS A 127 25.41 -5.19 1.01
N HIS A 128 26.24 -4.24 1.35
CA HIS A 128 27.70 -4.41 1.52
C HIS A 128 28.05 -4.57 3.00
N PHE A 129 27.63 -5.68 3.62
CA PHE A 129 27.82 -5.93 5.05
C PHE A 129 29.28 -5.98 5.52
N ASP A 130 30.21 -6.25 4.62
CA ASP A 130 31.63 -6.52 4.93
C ASP A 130 32.57 -5.35 4.58
N ARG A 131 32.01 -4.14 4.34
CA ARG A 131 32.82 -2.95 4.06
C ARG A 131 33.39 -2.36 5.34
N ASP A 132 34.68 -2.02 5.32
CA ASP A 132 35.35 -1.33 6.44
C ASP A 132 34.84 0.10 6.64
N ASP A 133 34.38 0.74 5.54
CA ASP A 133 33.80 2.10 5.53
C ASP A 133 32.27 2.09 5.47
N TYR A 134 31.64 1.05 6.07
CA TYR A 134 30.19 0.90 6.06
C TYR A 134 29.49 2.12 6.68
N ASP A 135 28.65 2.76 5.88
CA ASP A 135 27.69 3.77 6.31
C ASP A 135 26.33 3.45 5.69
N TYR A 136 25.31 3.40 6.50
CA TYR A 136 23.96 3.00 6.06
C TYR A 136 23.41 3.86 4.91
N VAL A 137 23.73 5.15 4.89
CA VAL A 137 23.24 6.13 3.90
C VAL A 137 24.18 6.28 2.72
N LEU A 138 25.51 6.19 2.94
CA LEU A 138 26.51 6.63 1.96
C LEU A 138 27.22 5.48 1.22
N THR A 139 27.43 4.33 1.89
CA THR A 139 28.29 3.27 1.33
C THR A 139 27.78 1.85 1.56
N GLY A 140 26.76 1.67 2.41
CA GLY A 140 26.33 0.35 2.89
C GLY A 140 25.51 -0.47 1.90
N ARG A 141 25.15 0.10 0.75
CA ARG A 141 24.33 -0.58 -0.26
C ARG A 141 24.49 0.01 -1.65
N GLU A 142 24.02 -0.76 -2.62
CA GLU A 142 23.66 -0.32 -3.96
C GLU A 142 22.17 -0.58 -4.19
N GLN A 143 21.50 0.34 -4.83
CA GLN A 143 20.14 0.19 -5.29
C GLN A 143 20.12 0.44 -6.80
N ASN A 144 19.89 -0.64 -7.54
CA ASN A 144 19.88 -0.66 -8.99
C ASN A 144 18.44 -0.64 -9.48
N GLN A 145 18.05 0.30 -10.31
CA GLN A 145 16.74 0.27 -10.94
C GLN A 145 16.82 -0.68 -12.13
N ILE A 146 16.21 -1.85 -11.97
CA ILE A 146 16.32 -2.96 -12.90
C ILE A 146 15.10 -2.94 -13.81
N HIS A 147 15.34 -3.12 -15.11
CA HIS A 147 14.35 -3.30 -16.14
C HIS A 147 14.33 -4.75 -16.60
N VAL A 148 13.13 -5.34 -16.67
CA VAL A 148 12.88 -6.68 -17.19
C VAL A 148 11.71 -6.62 -18.15
N VAL A 149 11.86 -7.15 -19.35
CA VAL A 149 10.78 -7.24 -20.34
C VAL A 149 10.24 -8.66 -20.36
N ALA A 150 8.93 -8.81 -20.40
CA ALA A 150 8.25 -10.10 -20.47
C ALA A 150 7.20 -10.12 -21.59
N GLU A 151 7.15 -11.23 -22.33
CA GLU A 151 6.08 -11.50 -23.30
C GLU A 151 4.78 -11.95 -22.60
N ASN A 152 4.91 -12.54 -21.42
CA ASN A 152 3.80 -12.90 -20.56
C ASN A 152 4.23 -12.81 -19.07
N PRO A 153 3.29 -12.72 -18.10
CA PRO A 153 3.59 -12.52 -16.69
C PRO A 153 4.40 -13.62 -16.00
N ASP A 154 4.43 -14.81 -16.56
CA ASP A 154 5.08 -15.98 -15.96
C ASP A 154 6.51 -16.22 -16.50
N GLU A 155 6.91 -15.50 -17.57
CA GLU A 155 8.20 -15.67 -18.27
C GLU A 155 8.96 -14.35 -18.34
N LEU A 156 9.73 -14.06 -17.28
CA LEU A 156 10.53 -12.84 -17.22
C LEU A 156 11.78 -12.95 -18.09
N GLY A 157 12.12 -11.87 -18.76
CA GLY A 157 13.33 -11.74 -19.55
C GLY A 157 14.61 -11.48 -18.72
N GLU A 158 15.66 -11.05 -19.40
CA GLU A 158 16.95 -10.73 -18.77
C GLU A 158 16.84 -9.45 -17.92
N LYS A 159 17.48 -9.47 -16.76
CA LYS A 159 17.62 -8.30 -15.88
C LYS A 159 18.67 -7.34 -16.39
N ARG A 160 18.32 -6.06 -16.54
CA ARG A 160 19.23 -5.00 -16.96
C ARG A 160 19.09 -3.80 -16.04
N ILE A 161 20.18 -3.10 -15.79
CA ILE A 161 20.12 -1.81 -15.08
C ILE A 161 19.60 -0.75 -16.05
N ALA A 162 18.46 -0.14 -15.70
CA ALA A 162 17.94 1.04 -16.39
C ALA A 162 18.57 2.33 -15.82
N VAL A 163 18.63 2.45 -14.49
CA VAL A 163 19.27 3.55 -13.77
C VAL A 163 20.03 2.98 -12.58
N GLY A 164 21.28 3.33 -12.42
CA GLY A 164 22.14 2.81 -11.37
C GLY A 164 22.84 3.89 -10.56
N PRO A 165 23.66 3.51 -9.57
CA PRO A 165 24.35 4.46 -8.68
C PRO A 165 25.20 5.52 -9.38
N VAL A 166 25.69 5.23 -10.60
CA VAL A 166 26.48 6.17 -11.39
C VAL A 166 25.65 7.26 -12.06
N ASP A 167 24.34 7.06 -12.15
CA ASP A 167 23.39 7.96 -12.80
C ASP A 167 22.69 8.88 -11.81
N TYR A 168 22.92 8.69 -10.50
CA TYR A 168 22.28 9.51 -9.46
C TYR A 168 23.00 10.85 -9.30
N PRO A 169 22.27 11.95 -9.01
CA PRO A 169 22.88 13.23 -8.68
C PRO A 169 23.87 13.13 -7.51
N ASP A 170 24.92 13.92 -7.54
CA ASP A 170 26.03 13.89 -6.59
C ASP A 170 25.63 14.07 -5.13
N ASP A 171 24.52 14.73 -4.84
CA ASP A 171 24.01 14.99 -3.49
C ASP A 171 23.09 13.90 -2.96
N ILE A 172 22.80 12.88 -3.76
CA ILE A 172 21.95 11.74 -3.38
C ILE A 172 22.78 10.65 -2.70
N GLY A 173 22.23 10.08 -1.63
CA GLY A 173 22.81 8.92 -0.95
C GLY A 173 22.60 7.61 -1.70
N THR A 174 22.82 6.48 -1.01
CA THR A 174 22.62 5.15 -1.62
C THR A 174 21.17 4.65 -1.55
N HIS A 175 20.27 5.46 -1.01
CA HIS A 175 18.84 5.15 -0.91
C HIS A 175 18.07 5.80 -2.07
N VAL A 176 17.94 5.05 -3.18
CA VAL A 176 17.14 5.42 -4.36
C VAL A 176 16.37 4.19 -4.80
N ARG A 177 15.01 4.23 -4.80
CA ARG A 177 14.20 3.03 -5.04
C ARG A 177 12.79 3.30 -5.51
N ASP A 178 12.06 2.20 -5.75
CA ASP A 178 10.63 2.13 -6.03
C ASP A 178 10.24 2.81 -7.35
N PRO A 179 10.80 2.35 -8.51
CA PRO A 179 10.53 2.96 -9.81
C PRO A 179 9.06 2.83 -10.21
N LYS A 180 8.49 3.95 -10.64
CA LYS A 180 7.16 4.03 -11.24
C LYS A 180 7.25 4.77 -12.57
N ILE A 181 6.55 4.25 -13.59
CA ILE A 181 6.55 4.81 -14.93
C ILE A 181 5.24 5.52 -15.20
N LEU A 182 5.35 6.73 -15.76
CA LEU A 182 4.28 7.51 -16.37
C LEU A 182 4.67 7.80 -17.81
N GLU A 183 3.74 7.74 -18.76
CA GLU A 183 3.91 8.22 -20.13
C GLU A 183 3.13 9.53 -20.32
N HIS A 184 3.75 10.50 -20.98
CA HIS A 184 3.10 11.73 -21.40
C HIS A 184 3.66 12.16 -22.77
N ASP A 185 2.78 12.30 -23.76
CA ASP A 185 3.11 12.70 -25.15
C ASP A 185 4.26 11.91 -25.79
N GLY A 186 4.31 10.59 -25.53
CA GLY A 186 5.32 9.68 -26.09
C GLY A 186 6.69 9.76 -25.41
N ILE A 187 6.79 10.46 -24.29
CA ILE A 187 7.96 10.46 -23.41
C ILE A 187 7.61 9.70 -22.14
N TYR A 188 8.52 8.83 -21.72
CA TYR A 188 8.40 8.08 -20.48
C TYR A 188 9.10 8.81 -19.35
N TYR A 189 8.45 8.86 -18.20
CA TYR A 189 8.96 9.46 -16.97
C TYR A 189 9.06 8.37 -15.91
N MET A 190 10.27 8.14 -15.38
CA MET A 190 10.49 7.27 -14.23
C MET A 190 10.64 8.14 -12.99
N VAL A 191 9.77 7.94 -11.99
CA VAL A 191 9.91 8.56 -10.68
C VAL A 191 10.52 7.56 -9.71
N LEU A 192 11.47 8.02 -8.88
CA LEU A 192 12.21 7.23 -7.90
C LEU A 192 12.21 7.92 -6.56
N GLY A 193 11.86 7.20 -5.51
CA GLY A 193 12.06 7.69 -4.15
C GLY A 193 13.53 7.80 -3.79
N ALA A 194 13.92 8.89 -3.12
CA ALA A 194 15.32 9.15 -2.82
C ALA A 194 15.54 9.82 -1.46
N ARG A 195 16.77 9.62 -0.94
CA ARG A 195 17.32 10.27 0.23
C ARG A 195 18.60 11.01 -0.12
N THR A 196 18.64 12.29 0.18
CA THR A 196 19.87 13.09 0.01
C THR A 196 20.90 12.76 1.08
N LYS A 197 22.17 13.12 0.84
CA LYS A 197 23.26 12.93 1.81
C LYS A 197 23.10 13.75 3.09
N ASP A 198 22.29 14.81 3.04
CA ASP A 198 21.92 15.65 4.20
C ASP A 198 20.57 15.29 4.80
N ASP A 199 20.09 14.05 4.56
CA ASP A 199 18.88 13.51 5.18
C ASP A 199 17.57 14.23 4.81
N ARG A 200 17.35 14.50 3.55
CA ARG A 200 16.08 15.00 2.99
C ARG A 200 15.49 13.99 2.03
N GLY A 201 14.18 13.76 2.15
CA GLY A 201 13.44 12.97 1.19
C GLY A 201 13.11 13.79 -0.06
N CYS A 202 13.17 13.16 -1.22
CA CYS A 202 12.75 13.73 -2.49
C CYS A 202 12.35 12.61 -3.47
N VAL A 203 11.82 13.00 -4.64
CA VAL A 203 11.56 12.11 -5.75
C VAL A 203 12.42 12.56 -6.94
N LEU A 204 13.25 11.65 -7.47
CA LEU A 204 14.01 11.88 -8.69
C LEU A 204 13.14 11.57 -9.90
N VAL A 205 13.30 12.34 -10.97
CA VAL A 205 12.59 12.15 -12.23
C VAL A 205 13.61 11.95 -13.35
N TYR A 206 13.48 10.81 -14.03
CA TYR A 206 14.24 10.47 -15.23
C TYR A 206 13.30 10.42 -16.43
N THR A 207 13.82 10.70 -17.61
CA THR A 207 13.08 10.64 -18.88
C THR A 207 13.71 9.66 -19.84
N SER A 208 12.87 9.03 -20.67
CA SER A 208 13.28 8.14 -21.77
C SER A 208 12.32 8.30 -22.95
N SER A 209 12.80 8.06 -24.16
CA SER A 209 11.97 7.97 -25.36
C SER A 209 11.68 6.53 -25.81
N ASP A 210 12.31 5.53 -25.17
CA ASP A 210 12.34 4.14 -25.63
C ASP A 210 12.24 3.10 -24.49
N LEU A 211 12.13 3.52 -23.22
CA LEU A 211 12.15 2.69 -22.00
C LEU A 211 13.49 2.00 -21.71
N GLU A 212 14.51 2.24 -22.54
CA GLU A 212 15.83 1.60 -22.41
C GLU A 212 16.87 2.60 -21.88
N ASP A 213 17.00 3.76 -22.54
CA ASP A 213 17.98 4.80 -22.19
C ASP A 213 17.32 5.89 -21.35
N TRP A 214 17.77 6.07 -20.11
CA TRP A 214 17.23 7.02 -19.15
C TRP A 214 18.18 8.16 -18.84
N SER A 215 17.66 9.36 -18.76
CA SER A 215 18.40 10.56 -18.40
C SER A 215 17.76 11.28 -17.22
N TYR A 216 18.56 11.70 -16.24
CA TYR A 216 18.09 12.54 -15.15
C TYR A 216 17.52 13.86 -15.69
N ALA A 217 16.29 14.18 -15.33
CA ALA A 217 15.62 15.41 -15.74
C ALA A 217 15.53 16.42 -14.60
N THR A 218 14.97 16.03 -13.47
CA THR A 218 14.71 16.93 -12.35
C THR A 218 14.41 16.15 -11.05
N ARG A 219 14.06 16.85 -9.98
CA ARG A 219 13.53 16.27 -8.75
C ARG A 219 12.29 17.01 -8.27
N ILE A 220 11.47 16.32 -7.49
CA ILE A 220 10.32 16.87 -6.76
C ILE A 220 10.69 16.86 -5.28
N GLU A 221 10.64 18.01 -4.63
CA GLU A 221 10.97 18.15 -3.22
C GLU A 221 10.22 19.32 -2.59
N LEU A 222 10.07 19.32 -1.28
CA LEU A 222 9.62 20.47 -0.52
C LEU A 222 10.78 21.43 -0.21
N GLY A 223 10.50 22.72 -0.13
CA GLY A 223 11.49 23.73 0.26
C GLY A 223 12.06 23.51 1.66
N GLU A 224 11.27 22.91 2.55
CA GLU A 224 11.68 22.50 3.89
C GLU A 224 11.74 20.97 4.02
N LYS A 225 12.46 20.48 5.05
CA LYS A 225 12.59 19.04 5.29
C LYS A 225 11.26 18.44 5.72
N PHE A 226 10.79 17.45 4.95
CA PHE A 226 9.62 16.63 5.28
C PHE A 226 10.01 15.14 5.21
N GLY A 227 10.51 14.63 6.34
CA GLY A 227 11.11 13.30 6.41
C GLY A 227 12.53 13.23 5.83
N PHE A 228 13.17 12.08 6.00
CA PHE A 228 14.55 11.85 5.55
C PHE A 228 14.64 11.03 4.26
N MET A 229 13.58 10.34 3.87
CA MET A 229 13.46 9.53 2.67
C MET A 229 12.00 9.58 2.19
N TRP A 230 11.76 9.66 0.89
CA TRP A 230 10.45 9.46 0.31
C TRP A 230 10.44 8.14 -0.46
N GLU A 231 9.62 7.18 -0.04
CA GLU A 231 9.49 5.86 -0.67
C GLU A 231 8.25 5.79 -1.55
N CYS A 232 8.20 4.79 -2.41
CA CYS A 232 7.05 4.39 -3.20
C CYS A 232 6.36 5.58 -3.91
N PRO A 233 7.09 6.41 -4.67
CA PRO A 233 6.46 7.50 -5.41
C PRO A 233 5.55 6.93 -6.50
N ASP A 234 4.34 7.48 -6.60
CA ASP A 234 3.39 7.18 -7.64
C ASP A 234 2.87 8.50 -8.22
N LEU A 235 3.31 8.82 -9.44
CA LEU A 235 2.94 10.03 -10.16
C LEU A 235 1.95 9.66 -11.26
N PHE A 236 0.76 10.24 -11.23
CA PHE A 236 -0.31 9.91 -12.18
C PHE A 236 -1.28 11.07 -12.40
N GLU A 237 -1.95 11.05 -13.54
CA GLU A 237 -3.07 11.96 -13.82
C GLU A 237 -4.37 11.37 -13.27
N LEU A 238 -5.19 12.22 -12.65
CA LEU A 238 -6.50 11.88 -12.11
C LEU A 238 -7.46 13.07 -12.25
N ASP A 239 -8.55 12.89 -13.00
CA ASP A 239 -9.60 13.92 -13.22
C ASP A 239 -9.04 15.26 -13.72
N GLY A 240 -7.93 15.23 -14.49
CA GLY A 240 -7.28 16.41 -15.05
C GLY A 240 -6.28 17.10 -14.12
N GLU A 241 -5.99 16.51 -12.97
CA GLU A 241 -4.95 16.94 -12.05
C GLU A 241 -3.78 15.94 -12.05
N LEU A 242 -2.55 16.42 -11.93
CA LEU A 242 -1.37 15.55 -11.75
C LEU A 242 -1.11 15.39 -10.26
N ILE A 243 -1.09 14.15 -9.80
CA ILE A 243 -0.98 13.78 -8.39
C ILE A 243 0.29 12.98 -8.15
N LEU A 244 1.01 13.31 -7.09
CA LEU A 244 2.09 12.49 -6.53
C LEU A 244 1.64 11.92 -5.19
N VAL A 245 1.59 10.60 -5.09
CA VAL A 245 1.52 9.88 -3.80
C VAL A 245 2.93 9.45 -3.45
N CYS A 246 3.33 9.56 -2.20
CA CYS A 246 4.61 9.00 -1.72
C CYS A 246 4.58 8.72 -0.21
N CYS A 247 5.61 8.03 0.26
CA CYS A 247 5.73 7.56 1.63
C CYS A 247 6.94 8.18 2.36
N PRO A 248 6.81 9.39 2.95
CA PRO A 248 7.89 10.03 3.69
C PRO A 248 8.20 9.30 5.01
N GLN A 249 9.48 8.99 5.21
CA GLN A 249 9.98 8.38 6.43
C GLN A 249 10.45 9.42 7.45
N GLY A 250 10.13 9.19 8.74
CA GLY A 250 10.63 9.98 9.85
C GLY A 250 10.02 11.38 9.95
N VAL A 251 8.79 11.56 9.48
CA VAL A 251 8.01 12.79 9.72
C VAL A 251 7.52 12.80 11.16
N SER A 252 7.72 13.90 11.86
CA SER A 252 7.24 14.06 13.23
C SER A 252 5.72 14.22 13.28
N ALA A 253 5.10 13.65 14.31
CA ALA A 253 3.67 13.82 14.55
C ALA A 253 3.31 15.30 14.79
N ASP A 254 2.19 15.73 14.23
CA ASP A 254 1.62 17.06 14.40
C ASP A 254 0.15 16.94 14.81
N GLY A 255 -0.12 17.05 16.09
CA GLY A 255 -1.45 16.85 16.66
C GLY A 255 -1.99 15.44 16.34
N TRP A 256 -3.06 15.38 15.57
CA TRP A 256 -3.63 14.13 15.09
C TRP A 256 -2.95 13.58 13.83
N ARG A 257 -2.19 14.40 13.08
CA ARG A 257 -1.51 14.03 11.83
C ARG A 257 -0.21 13.27 12.09
N TYR A 258 0.16 12.43 11.12
CA TYR A 258 1.48 11.77 11.03
C TYR A 258 1.88 10.96 12.26
N ARG A 259 0.92 10.25 12.85
CA ARG A 259 1.11 9.48 14.08
C ARG A 259 1.78 8.12 13.89
N ASN A 260 1.95 7.66 12.66
CA ASN A 260 2.69 6.44 12.36
C ASN A 260 4.21 6.74 12.30
N PRO A 261 5.11 5.73 12.44
CA PRO A 261 6.54 5.94 12.27
C PRO A 261 6.90 6.55 10.91
N HIS A 262 6.19 6.12 9.87
CA HIS A 262 6.31 6.60 8.50
C HIS A 262 4.92 6.91 7.93
N GLN A 263 4.88 7.82 6.97
CA GLN A 263 3.62 8.36 6.49
C GLN A 263 3.35 7.95 5.05
N CYS A 264 2.09 8.04 4.61
CA CYS A 264 1.69 8.05 3.22
C CYS A 264 0.90 9.35 2.97
N VAL A 265 1.39 10.16 2.04
CA VAL A 265 0.83 11.48 1.73
C VAL A 265 0.65 11.65 0.23
N TRP A 266 -0.11 12.66 -0.17
CA TRP A 266 -0.24 13.04 -1.57
C TRP A 266 -0.03 14.53 -1.79
N PHE A 267 0.34 14.89 -3.01
CA PHE A 267 0.58 16.26 -3.44
C PHE A 267 -0.05 16.50 -4.81
N PRO A 268 -0.75 17.62 -5.02
CA PRO A 268 -1.00 18.11 -6.37
C PRO A 268 0.31 18.63 -6.97
N ILE A 269 0.52 18.36 -8.27
CA ILE A 269 1.76 18.68 -8.97
C ILE A 269 1.45 19.61 -10.15
N GLU A 270 2.22 20.69 -10.27
CA GLU A 270 2.30 21.50 -11.48
C GLU A 270 3.49 21.02 -12.31
N ALA A 271 3.24 20.61 -13.55
CA ALA A 271 4.25 20.13 -14.48
C ALA A 271 4.49 21.09 -15.64
N ASP A 272 5.75 21.28 -15.99
CA ASP A 272 6.16 21.78 -17.29
C ASP A 272 6.78 20.60 -18.06
N TRP A 273 6.07 20.09 -19.05
CA TRP A 273 6.47 18.94 -19.84
C TRP A 273 7.47 19.26 -20.96
N GLU A 274 7.50 20.53 -21.46
CA GLU A 274 8.44 20.96 -22.51
C GLU A 274 9.86 21.11 -21.96
N ALA A 275 9.99 21.60 -20.72
CA ALA A 275 11.23 21.69 -19.99
C ALA A 275 11.05 20.96 -18.65
N PRO A 276 11.17 19.60 -18.61
CA PRO A 276 10.69 18.79 -17.51
C PRO A 276 10.99 19.35 -16.13
N SER A 277 9.97 19.91 -15.51
CA SER A 277 10.03 20.41 -14.14
C SER A 277 8.69 20.17 -13.45
N PHE A 278 8.75 19.69 -12.21
CA PHE A 278 7.60 19.32 -11.43
C PHE A 278 7.65 20.02 -10.08
N LYS A 279 6.57 20.72 -9.74
CA LYS A 279 6.50 21.48 -8.49
C LYS A 279 5.28 21.06 -7.70
N ILE A 280 5.45 20.89 -6.40
CA ILE A 280 4.34 20.68 -5.49
C ILE A 280 3.51 21.96 -5.48
N ALA A 281 2.23 21.83 -5.87
CA ALA A 281 1.28 22.91 -5.83
C ALA A 281 0.69 23.07 -4.41
N GLY A 282 0.25 24.29 -4.10
CA GLY A 282 -0.36 24.59 -2.81
C GLY A 282 0.64 24.93 -1.70
N GLN A 283 0.10 25.16 -0.53
CA GLN A 283 0.85 25.51 0.69
C GLN A 283 0.32 24.71 1.89
N GLY A 284 1.16 24.46 2.85
CA GLY A 284 0.81 23.77 4.10
C GLY A 284 1.30 22.33 4.17
N MET A 285 0.83 21.63 5.19
CA MET A 285 1.21 20.25 5.44
C MET A 285 0.46 19.31 4.46
N PRO A 286 1.15 18.36 3.83
CA PRO A 286 0.52 17.46 2.86
C PRO A 286 -0.57 16.59 3.52
N PRO A 287 -1.71 16.38 2.86
CA PRO A 287 -2.73 15.50 3.36
C PRO A 287 -2.27 14.04 3.35
N MET A 288 -2.69 13.30 4.38
CA MET A 288 -2.45 11.86 4.45
C MET A 288 -3.39 11.12 3.48
N VAL A 289 -2.89 10.07 2.84
CA VAL A 289 -3.71 9.17 2.02
C VAL A 289 -4.63 8.33 2.91
N ASP A 290 -4.10 7.84 4.03
CA ASP A 290 -4.85 7.07 5.02
C ASP A 290 -4.37 7.47 6.42
N ALA A 291 -5.31 7.67 7.34
CA ALA A 291 -5.03 8.11 8.70
C ALA A 291 -5.01 6.96 9.73
N GLY A 292 -5.18 5.71 9.29
CA GLY A 292 -5.19 4.53 10.14
C GLY A 292 -3.80 4.12 10.64
N PHE A 293 -3.76 2.97 11.31
CA PHE A 293 -2.51 2.43 11.86
C PHE A 293 -1.68 1.66 10.83
N ASP A 294 -2.35 1.00 9.89
CA ASP A 294 -1.74 0.01 9.00
C ASP A 294 -2.05 0.37 7.54
N PHE A 295 -1.34 1.37 7.02
CA PHE A 295 -1.39 1.73 5.61
C PHE A 295 -0.04 2.31 5.17
N TYR A 296 0.56 1.71 4.14
CA TYR A 296 1.83 2.17 3.60
C TYR A 296 2.02 1.72 2.14
N ALA A 297 3.01 2.28 1.46
CA ALA A 297 3.51 1.87 0.14
C ALA A 297 2.42 1.61 -0.92
N PRO A 298 1.36 2.45 -1.04
CA PRO A 298 0.35 2.22 -2.06
C PRO A 298 0.93 2.40 -3.45
N GLN A 299 0.39 1.63 -4.40
CA GLN A 299 0.57 1.83 -5.82
C GLN A 299 -0.78 1.92 -6.53
N SER A 300 -0.83 2.72 -7.60
CA SER A 300 -2.01 2.81 -8.45
C SER A 300 -1.72 2.34 -9.87
N PHE A 301 -2.77 2.00 -10.58
CA PHE A 301 -2.75 1.71 -12.00
C PHE A 301 -4.09 2.11 -12.62
N GLU A 302 -4.11 2.34 -13.92
CA GLU A 302 -5.33 2.56 -14.66
C GLU A 302 -5.81 1.25 -15.27
N ASP A 303 -7.09 0.94 -15.10
CA ASP A 303 -7.71 -0.24 -15.73
C ASP A 303 -8.25 0.08 -17.13
N ALA A 304 -8.67 -0.96 -17.85
CA ALA A 304 -9.22 -0.82 -19.19
C ALA A 304 -10.54 -0.03 -19.26
N ALA A 305 -11.18 0.22 -18.12
CA ALA A 305 -12.37 1.07 -18.02
C ALA A 305 -12.01 2.55 -17.73
N GLY A 306 -10.72 2.88 -17.59
CA GLY A 306 -10.24 4.21 -17.25
C GLY A 306 -10.35 4.55 -15.77
N ARG A 307 -10.57 3.55 -14.91
CA ARG A 307 -10.55 3.77 -13.45
C ARG A 307 -9.11 3.80 -12.95
N ARG A 308 -8.77 4.75 -12.10
CA ARG A 308 -7.52 4.73 -11.34
C ARG A 308 -7.74 3.94 -10.06
N LEU A 309 -7.12 2.76 -9.98
CA LEU A 309 -7.22 1.85 -8.85
C LEU A 309 -5.94 1.86 -8.04
N MET A 310 -6.07 1.89 -6.72
CA MET A 310 -4.94 1.89 -5.77
C MET A 310 -5.06 0.71 -4.81
N ILE A 311 -3.93 0.07 -4.52
CA ILE A 311 -3.79 -0.95 -3.49
C ILE A 311 -2.66 -0.52 -2.56
N GLY A 312 -2.85 -0.63 -1.25
CA GLY A 312 -1.84 -0.33 -0.24
C GLY A 312 -1.44 -1.59 0.55
N TRP A 313 -0.30 -1.53 1.20
CA TRP A 313 0.08 -2.51 2.22
C TRP A 313 -0.62 -2.19 3.54
N SER A 314 -1.38 -3.17 4.08
CA SER A 314 -1.91 -3.09 5.45
C SER A 314 -0.82 -3.40 6.46
N GLY A 315 0.02 -2.42 6.69
CA GLY A 315 1.17 -2.41 7.57
C GLY A 315 1.85 -1.05 7.56
N CYS A 316 2.93 -0.93 8.31
CA CYS A 316 3.80 0.25 8.31
C CYS A 316 5.19 -0.19 8.76
N PRO A 317 6.28 0.22 8.08
CA PRO A 317 7.63 -0.09 8.54
C PRO A 317 7.88 0.49 9.94
N ASP A 318 8.72 -0.19 10.72
CA ASP A 318 9.10 0.23 12.08
C ASP A 318 7.93 0.40 13.07
N ALA A 319 6.72 -0.06 12.73
CA ALA A 319 5.58 -0.04 13.63
C ALA A 319 5.83 -0.94 14.85
N THR A 320 5.52 -0.40 16.04
CA THR A 320 5.67 -1.15 17.31
C THR A 320 4.46 -2.02 17.64
N ALA A 321 3.36 -1.82 16.94
CA ALA A 321 2.16 -2.63 17.08
C ALA A 321 2.44 -4.09 16.67
N LYS A 322 1.82 -5.02 17.39
CA LYS A 322 2.09 -6.46 17.21
C LYS A 322 0.98 -7.13 16.41
N SER A 323 1.38 -8.20 15.72
CA SER A 323 0.48 -9.13 15.06
C SER A 323 0.61 -10.50 15.70
N PRO A 324 -0.44 -11.03 16.34
CA PRO A 324 -0.39 -12.38 16.96
C PRO A 324 -0.10 -13.50 15.95
N THR A 325 -0.36 -13.25 14.67
CA THR A 325 -0.17 -14.20 13.57
C THR A 325 1.30 -14.49 13.27
N VAL A 326 2.23 -13.60 13.65
CA VAL A 326 3.69 -13.84 13.50
C VAL A 326 4.13 -15.15 14.16
N ALA A 327 3.67 -15.39 15.39
CA ALA A 327 3.99 -16.63 16.10
C ALA A 327 3.38 -17.88 15.43
N ARG A 328 2.43 -17.71 14.52
CA ARG A 328 1.78 -18.75 13.74
C ARG A 328 2.35 -18.92 12.33
N GLY A 329 3.31 -18.05 11.95
CA GLY A 329 4.10 -18.15 10.73
C GLY A 329 3.64 -17.29 9.56
N TRP A 330 2.78 -16.25 9.79
CA TRP A 330 2.34 -15.34 8.76
C TRP A 330 1.95 -13.96 9.30
N GLN A 331 2.04 -12.92 8.48
CA GLN A 331 1.45 -11.61 8.80
C GLN A 331 1.36 -10.69 7.58
N CYS A 332 0.65 -9.59 7.79
CA CYS A 332 0.33 -8.53 6.84
C CYS A 332 -0.73 -8.92 5.80
N ALA A 333 -1.19 -7.92 5.07
CA ALA A 333 -2.14 -8.05 3.98
C ALA A 333 -2.03 -6.86 3.04
N LEU A 334 -2.62 -6.94 1.87
CA LEU A 334 -2.95 -5.78 1.05
C LEU A 334 -4.34 -5.25 1.42
N THR A 335 -4.57 -3.95 1.22
CA THR A 335 -5.93 -3.37 1.28
C THR A 335 -6.80 -3.93 0.17
N VAL A 336 -8.12 -3.76 0.24
CA VAL A 336 -8.94 -3.91 -0.95
C VAL A 336 -8.48 -2.89 -2.00
N PRO A 337 -8.64 -3.18 -3.30
CA PRO A 337 -8.46 -2.18 -4.33
C PRO A 337 -9.44 -1.03 -4.13
N ARG A 338 -8.94 0.20 -4.25
CA ARG A 338 -9.70 1.43 -4.07
C ARG A 338 -9.72 2.22 -5.36
N GLU A 339 -10.89 2.63 -5.80
CA GLU A 339 -11.07 3.55 -6.91
C GLU A 339 -10.83 4.98 -6.43
N LEU A 340 -9.96 5.69 -7.13
CA LEU A 340 -9.59 7.08 -6.82
C LEU A 340 -10.39 8.06 -7.65
N SER A 341 -10.66 9.24 -7.07
CA SER A 341 -11.22 10.40 -7.77
C SER A 341 -10.80 11.70 -7.09
N MET A 342 -10.76 12.79 -7.85
CA MET A 342 -10.59 14.15 -7.31
C MET A 342 -11.95 14.79 -7.11
N ARG A 343 -12.26 15.27 -5.90
CA ARG A 343 -13.49 16.00 -5.60
C ARG A 343 -13.20 17.19 -4.71
N ASP A 344 -13.55 18.36 -5.15
CA ASP A 344 -13.34 19.63 -4.42
C ASP A 344 -11.88 19.80 -3.93
N GLY A 345 -10.89 19.43 -4.78
CA GLY A 345 -9.47 19.50 -4.49
C GLY A 345 -8.98 18.49 -3.43
N LYS A 346 -9.72 17.40 -3.23
CA LYS A 346 -9.39 16.32 -2.30
C LYS A 346 -9.28 15.01 -3.06
N LEU A 347 -8.24 14.23 -2.76
CA LEU A 347 -8.11 12.86 -3.21
C LEU A 347 -9.10 11.98 -2.44
N CYS A 348 -10.11 11.47 -3.14
CA CYS A 348 -11.11 10.56 -2.60
C CYS A 348 -10.84 9.13 -3.03
N GLN A 349 -11.15 8.18 -2.16
CA GLN A 349 -10.90 6.77 -2.40
C GLN A 349 -12.05 5.92 -1.85
N GLN A 350 -12.52 4.97 -2.65
CA GLN A 350 -13.58 4.05 -2.23
C GLN A 350 -13.23 2.61 -2.61
N PRO A 351 -13.63 1.62 -1.81
CA PRO A 351 -13.53 0.23 -2.23
C PRO A 351 -14.17 0.04 -3.61
N VAL A 352 -13.50 -0.73 -4.47
CA VAL A 352 -14.07 -1.07 -5.78
C VAL A 352 -15.46 -1.69 -5.63
N HIS A 353 -16.35 -1.40 -6.54
CA HIS A 353 -17.75 -1.82 -6.44
C HIS A 353 -17.92 -3.36 -6.52
N GLU A 354 -16.95 -4.06 -7.06
CA GLU A 354 -16.92 -5.53 -7.15
C GLU A 354 -17.04 -6.21 -5.78
N ILE A 355 -16.55 -5.58 -4.71
CA ILE A 355 -16.65 -6.05 -3.32
C ILE A 355 -18.14 -6.22 -2.90
N GLU A 356 -19.03 -5.42 -3.46
CA GLU A 356 -20.45 -5.47 -3.12
C GLU A 356 -21.14 -6.77 -3.55
N ARG A 357 -20.53 -7.55 -4.43
CA ARG A 357 -21.02 -8.89 -4.79
C ARG A 357 -21.02 -9.87 -3.63
N MET A 358 -20.21 -9.62 -2.60
CA MET A 358 -20.17 -10.42 -1.38
C MET A 358 -21.28 -10.08 -0.39
N ARG A 359 -22.05 -8.99 -0.62
CA ARG A 359 -23.14 -8.58 0.28
C ARG A 359 -24.25 -9.60 0.28
N GLY A 360 -24.57 -10.15 1.47
CA GLY A 360 -25.80 -10.88 1.73
C GLY A 360 -27.00 -9.95 1.93
N ASP A 361 -28.01 -10.43 2.65
CA ASP A 361 -29.21 -9.65 2.93
C ASP A 361 -28.89 -8.38 3.72
N CYS A 362 -29.59 -7.29 3.37
CA CYS A 362 -29.48 -6.01 4.06
C CYS A 362 -30.30 -6.01 5.34
N VAL A 363 -29.65 -5.65 6.45
CA VAL A 363 -30.33 -5.24 7.68
C VAL A 363 -30.32 -3.73 7.74
N CYS A 364 -31.48 -3.11 7.53
CA CYS A 364 -31.63 -1.66 7.65
C CYS A 364 -32.00 -1.30 9.08
N ALA A 365 -31.31 -0.34 9.67
CA ALA A 365 -31.59 0.15 11.02
C ALA A 365 -31.41 1.69 11.08
N THR A 366 -32.05 2.29 12.08
CA THR A 366 -31.92 3.73 12.40
C THR A 366 -31.23 3.89 13.75
N GLY A 367 -30.86 5.12 14.12
CA GLY A 367 -30.16 5.39 15.39
C GLY A 367 -30.92 4.80 16.58
N GLY A 368 -30.22 4.08 17.46
CA GLY A 368 -30.75 3.38 18.61
C GLY A 368 -31.31 1.97 18.33
N GLU A 369 -31.31 1.51 17.07
CA GLU A 369 -31.64 0.13 16.72
C GLU A 369 -30.37 -0.72 16.64
N THR A 370 -30.53 -2.01 16.92
CA THR A 370 -29.41 -2.95 17.08
C THR A 370 -29.36 -3.97 15.96
N VAL A 371 -28.16 -4.28 15.50
CA VAL A 371 -27.86 -5.43 14.63
C VAL A 371 -27.33 -6.56 15.50
N GLU A 372 -28.14 -7.61 15.67
CA GLU A 372 -27.76 -8.78 16.44
C GLU A 372 -26.74 -9.65 15.70
N GLU A 373 -25.75 -10.16 16.43
CA GLU A 373 -24.72 -11.08 15.93
C GLU A 373 -24.07 -10.62 14.60
N PRO A 374 -23.49 -9.39 14.56
CA PRO A 374 -22.94 -8.85 13.31
C PRO A 374 -21.82 -9.71 12.72
N GLY A 375 -21.12 -10.48 13.55
CA GLY A 375 -19.94 -11.23 13.13
C GLY A 375 -18.70 -10.33 12.93
N ARG A 376 -17.68 -10.86 12.25
CA ARG A 376 -16.47 -10.10 11.87
C ARG A 376 -16.45 -9.68 10.39
N LEU A 377 -17.30 -10.30 9.57
CA LEU A 377 -17.35 -10.13 8.12
C LEU A 377 -18.57 -9.31 7.73
N PHE A 378 -18.37 -8.02 7.48
CA PHE A 378 -19.47 -7.15 7.11
C PHE A 378 -19.03 -5.93 6.30
N ASP A 379 -19.98 -5.38 5.58
CA ASP A 379 -19.94 -4.07 4.94
C ASP A 379 -21.07 -3.23 5.53
N LEU A 380 -20.72 -2.18 6.24
CA LEU A 380 -21.64 -1.27 6.90
C LEU A 380 -21.60 0.09 6.21
N VAL A 381 -22.75 0.58 5.80
CA VAL A 381 -22.92 1.92 5.20
C VAL A 381 -23.84 2.73 6.09
N VAL A 382 -23.33 3.85 6.60
CA VAL A 382 -24.07 4.77 7.46
C VAL A 382 -24.29 6.09 6.74
N SER A 383 -25.53 6.54 6.66
CA SER A 383 -25.88 7.91 6.28
C SER A 383 -26.07 8.71 7.58
N CYS A 384 -25.31 9.79 7.71
CA CYS A 384 -25.19 10.55 8.96
C CYS A 384 -25.22 12.06 8.74
N GLU A 385 -25.92 12.49 7.69
CA GLU A 385 -26.03 13.89 7.33
C GLU A 385 -26.59 14.74 8.49
N GLY A 386 -25.79 15.70 8.95
CA GLY A 386 -26.11 16.57 10.07
C GLY A 386 -25.92 15.96 11.46
N ALA A 387 -25.39 14.73 11.58
CA ALA A 387 -25.06 14.16 12.86
C ALA A 387 -23.89 14.90 13.51
N GLN A 388 -24.02 15.21 14.80
CA GLN A 388 -22.98 15.87 15.59
C GLN A 388 -22.11 14.87 16.34
N VAL A 389 -22.69 13.76 16.75
CA VAL A 389 -22.02 12.68 17.46
C VAL A 389 -22.42 11.34 16.84
N ILE A 390 -21.43 10.50 16.63
CA ILE A 390 -21.60 9.08 16.26
C ILE A 390 -20.65 8.25 17.12
N GLU A 391 -21.17 7.17 17.67
CA GLU A 391 -20.37 6.13 18.31
C GLU A 391 -20.86 4.75 17.88
N LEU A 392 -19.94 3.93 17.44
CA LEU A 392 -20.19 2.58 16.94
C LEU A 392 -19.10 1.63 17.41
N GLU A 393 -19.44 0.63 18.20
CA GLU A 393 -18.55 -0.48 18.57
C GLU A 393 -18.56 -1.53 17.46
N ILE A 394 -17.53 -1.54 16.60
CA ILE A 394 -17.44 -2.43 15.43
C ILE A 394 -16.85 -3.81 15.76
N ARG A 395 -16.04 -3.89 16.81
CA ARG A 395 -15.47 -5.09 17.42
C ARG A 395 -15.43 -4.86 18.92
N LYS A 396 -15.30 -5.90 19.70
CA LYS A 396 -15.17 -5.77 21.15
C LYS A 396 -14.01 -4.83 21.50
N GLY A 397 -14.35 -3.68 22.12
CA GLY A 397 -13.39 -2.65 22.49
C GLY A 397 -12.79 -1.84 21.34
N VAL A 398 -13.32 -1.97 20.11
CA VAL A 398 -12.90 -1.20 18.93
C VAL A 398 -14.05 -0.30 18.46
N PHE A 399 -13.84 0.99 18.54
CA PHE A 399 -14.87 1.99 18.29
C PHE A 399 -14.53 2.88 17.10
N VAL A 400 -15.54 3.22 16.33
CA VAL A 400 -15.54 4.33 15.38
C VAL A 400 -16.38 5.45 15.98
N ARG A 401 -15.77 6.60 16.20
CA ARG A 401 -16.41 7.77 16.83
C ARG A 401 -16.26 9.01 15.96
N TYR A 402 -17.31 9.79 15.89
CA TYR A 402 -17.25 11.15 15.38
C TYR A 402 -17.82 12.10 16.42
N ALA A 403 -17.04 13.08 16.84
CA ALA A 403 -17.43 14.14 17.74
C ALA A 403 -16.49 15.33 17.56
N ASP A 404 -16.97 16.55 17.78
CA ASP A 404 -16.19 17.78 17.73
C ASP A 404 -15.34 17.95 16.45
N GLY A 405 -15.88 17.50 15.30
CA GLY A 405 -15.18 17.56 14.02
C GLY A 405 -14.04 16.54 13.85
N MET A 406 -13.97 15.51 14.69
CA MET A 406 -12.95 14.47 14.61
C MET A 406 -13.58 13.09 14.39
N LEU A 407 -13.18 12.41 13.32
CA LEU A 407 -13.45 10.97 13.12
C LEU A 407 -12.29 10.18 13.73
N THR A 408 -12.61 9.25 14.60
CA THR A 408 -11.63 8.50 15.41
C THR A 408 -11.88 7.00 15.32
N LEU A 409 -10.83 6.23 15.04
CA LEU A 409 -10.73 4.81 15.29
C LEU A 409 -10.01 4.62 16.63
N ASP A 410 -10.71 4.13 17.64
CA ASP A 410 -10.19 3.86 18.98
C ASP A 410 -10.18 2.35 19.23
N MET A 411 -9.02 1.79 19.50
CA MET A 411 -8.80 0.36 19.70
C MET A 411 -8.38 0.04 21.15
N GLY A 412 -8.01 1.05 21.93
CA GLY A 412 -7.64 0.90 23.33
C GLY A 412 -6.68 -0.26 23.58
N ASP A 413 -6.96 -1.03 24.64
CA ASP A 413 -6.13 -2.18 25.01
C ASP A 413 -6.26 -3.39 24.07
N GLU A 414 -7.31 -3.44 23.25
CA GLU A 414 -7.57 -4.54 22.30
C GLU A 414 -6.76 -4.40 20.99
N GLY A 415 -6.05 -3.28 20.79
CA GLY A 415 -5.33 -2.96 19.55
C GLY A 415 -3.95 -3.59 19.40
N TYR A 416 -3.46 -4.36 20.37
CA TYR A 416 -2.10 -4.94 20.35
C TYR A 416 -0.99 -3.90 20.16
N GLY A 417 -1.15 -2.72 20.78
CA GLY A 417 -0.26 -1.56 20.66
C GLY A 417 -0.77 -0.51 19.68
N ARG A 418 -1.90 -0.73 19.03
CA ARG A 418 -2.68 0.29 18.32
C ARG A 418 -3.64 0.91 19.32
N ASP A 419 -3.48 2.17 19.61
CA ASP A 419 -4.33 2.90 20.54
C ASP A 419 -5.46 3.64 19.82
N GLN A 420 -5.15 4.80 19.26
CA GLN A 420 -6.10 5.69 18.64
C GLN A 420 -5.52 6.37 17.40
N ARG A 421 -6.34 6.49 16.34
CA ARG A 421 -6.07 7.32 15.17
C ARG A 421 -7.28 8.18 14.86
N SER A 422 -7.02 9.43 14.46
CA SER A 422 -8.07 10.40 14.19
C SER A 422 -7.78 11.19 12.92
N ILE A 423 -8.83 11.70 12.31
CA ILE A 423 -8.76 12.66 11.21
C ILE A 423 -9.82 13.75 11.41
N GLU A 424 -9.45 14.99 11.13
CA GLU A 424 -10.34 16.14 11.21
C GLU A 424 -11.28 16.16 9.99
N LEU A 425 -12.59 16.23 10.26
CA LEU A 425 -13.64 16.38 9.28
C LEU A 425 -14.61 17.45 9.77
N SER A 426 -14.80 18.51 8.99
CA SER A 426 -15.72 19.61 9.37
C SER A 426 -17.17 19.16 9.53
N GLU A 427 -17.54 18.09 8.83
CA GLU A 427 -18.84 17.41 8.94
C GLU A 427 -18.67 15.94 8.59
N LEU A 428 -19.54 15.09 9.07
CA LEU A 428 -19.64 13.69 8.66
C LEU A 428 -21.00 13.49 7.95
N ARG A 429 -20.95 13.16 6.65
CA ARG A 429 -22.12 12.94 5.79
C ARG A 429 -22.45 11.46 5.64
N ASP A 430 -21.43 10.68 5.45
CA ASP A 430 -21.53 9.23 5.31
C ASP A 430 -20.28 8.53 5.89
N LEU A 431 -20.47 7.28 6.27
CA LEU A 431 -19.42 6.42 6.76
C LEU A 431 -19.62 5.01 6.18
N ARG A 432 -18.56 4.43 5.63
CA ARG A 432 -18.54 3.00 5.26
C ARG A 432 -17.47 2.30 6.07
N VAL A 433 -17.84 1.17 6.68
CA VAL A 433 -16.91 0.29 7.40
C VAL A 433 -16.90 -1.06 6.73
N LEU A 434 -15.81 -1.38 6.06
CA LEU A 434 -15.55 -2.69 5.48
C LEU A 434 -14.72 -3.50 6.46
N SER A 435 -15.26 -4.61 6.93
CA SER A 435 -14.67 -5.42 7.98
C SER A 435 -14.46 -6.85 7.53
N ASP A 436 -13.20 -7.28 7.58
CA ASP A 436 -12.77 -8.65 7.39
C ASP A 436 -12.33 -9.27 8.72
N THR A 437 -11.94 -10.51 8.72
CA THR A 437 -11.61 -11.31 9.91
C THR A 437 -10.64 -10.58 10.87
N THR A 438 -9.57 -10.02 10.36
CA THR A 438 -8.56 -9.31 11.15
C THR A 438 -8.17 -7.95 10.57
N MET A 439 -9.07 -7.32 9.83
CA MET A 439 -8.83 -6.03 9.21
C MET A 439 -10.12 -5.19 9.17
N VAL A 440 -9.96 -3.89 9.29
CA VAL A 440 -11.03 -2.92 9.07
C VAL A 440 -10.51 -1.80 8.18
N GLU A 441 -11.32 -1.42 7.19
CA GLU A 441 -11.13 -0.24 6.37
C GLU A 441 -12.33 0.68 6.51
N ILE A 442 -12.11 1.92 6.89
CA ILE A 442 -13.13 2.92 7.18
C ILE A 442 -12.99 4.04 6.16
N PHE A 443 -14.10 4.40 5.53
CA PHE A 443 -14.17 5.46 4.54
C PHE A 443 -15.25 6.46 4.95
N ALA A 444 -14.95 7.73 4.95
CA ALA A 444 -15.88 8.78 5.31
C ALA A 444 -16.05 9.80 4.18
N ASN A 445 -17.23 10.40 4.08
CA ASN A 445 -17.57 11.44 3.11
C ASN A 445 -17.29 11.03 1.66
N GLY A 446 -17.71 9.80 1.31
CA GLY A 446 -17.45 9.25 -0.01
C GLY A 446 -15.96 9.02 -0.28
N GLY A 447 -15.17 8.75 0.76
CA GLY A 447 -13.73 8.46 0.66
C GLY A 447 -12.81 9.67 0.77
N GLU A 448 -13.30 10.84 1.15
CA GLU A 448 -12.48 12.01 1.50
C GLU A 448 -11.48 11.70 2.61
N ALA A 449 -11.85 10.80 3.52
CA ALA A 449 -11.00 10.29 4.57
C ALA A 449 -11.05 8.77 4.62
N ALA A 450 -9.90 8.15 4.90
CA ALA A 450 -9.78 6.72 5.10
C ALA A 450 -8.93 6.41 6.35
N LEU A 451 -9.29 5.32 7.06
CA LEU A 451 -8.52 4.76 8.18
C LEU A 451 -8.49 3.24 8.04
N THR A 452 -7.30 2.71 7.85
CA THR A 452 -7.06 1.27 7.71
C THR A 452 -6.34 0.73 8.94
N SER A 453 -6.80 -0.38 9.48
CA SER A 453 -6.15 -1.01 10.61
C SER A 453 -6.32 -2.51 10.65
N ARG A 454 -5.29 -3.20 11.14
CA ARG A 454 -5.41 -4.59 11.61
C ARG A 454 -6.11 -4.58 12.97
N THR A 455 -7.00 -5.56 13.16
CA THR A 455 -7.69 -5.81 14.45
C THR A 455 -7.83 -7.30 14.68
N TYR A 456 -7.57 -7.74 15.89
CA TYR A 456 -7.69 -9.16 16.27
C TYR A 456 -8.80 -9.36 17.30
N SER A 457 -9.57 -8.31 17.57
CA SER A 457 -10.67 -8.31 18.52
C SER A 457 -11.84 -9.17 18.01
N PRO A 458 -12.51 -9.91 18.90
CA PRO A 458 -13.68 -10.69 18.52
C PRO A 458 -14.85 -9.80 18.10
N ALA A 459 -15.85 -10.40 17.45
CA ALA A 459 -17.10 -9.73 17.18
C ALA A 459 -17.80 -9.30 18.47
N VAL A 460 -18.57 -8.22 18.39
CA VAL A 460 -19.54 -7.85 19.43
C VAL A 460 -20.78 -8.75 19.34
N PRO A 461 -21.48 -9.02 20.46
CA PRO A 461 -22.76 -9.78 20.43
C PRO A 461 -23.86 -9.03 19.69
N ALA A 462 -23.83 -7.71 19.77
CA ALA A 462 -24.78 -6.81 19.12
C ALA A 462 -24.08 -5.50 18.80
N MET A 463 -24.41 -4.90 17.64
CA MET A 463 -23.89 -3.61 17.20
C MET A 463 -25.01 -2.58 17.26
N GLU A 464 -24.83 -1.53 18.04
CA GLU A 464 -25.76 -0.42 18.17
C GLU A 464 -25.10 0.87 17.68
N LEU A 465 -25.82 1.63 16.88
CA LEU A 465 -25.41 2.94 16.40
C LEU A 465 -25.96 4.03 17.32
N HIS A 466 -25.11 4.56 18.17
CA HIS A 466 -25.44 5.73 18.99
C HIS A 466 -25.13 7.00 18.22
N ALA A 467 -26.10 7.90 18.12
CA ALA A 467 -25.93 9.15 17.39
C ALA A 467 -26.75 10.30 17.96
N GLU A 468 -26.20 11.51 17.86
CA GLU A 468 -26.95 12.75 18.02
C GLU A 468 -27.25 13.32 16.62
N GLY A 469 -28.49 13.17 16.18
CA GLY A 469 -28.99 13.54 14.85
C GLY A 469 -29.68 12.38 14.13
N ALA A 470 -30.13 12.64 12.90
CA ALA A 470 -30.77 11.62 12.08
C ALA A 470 -29.71 10.76 11.40
N VAL A 471 -29.72 9.48 11.73
CA VAL A 471 -28.81 8.49 11.13
C VAL A 471 -29.57 7.26 10.67
N SER A 472 -29.09 6.65 9.59
CA SER A 472 -29.55 5.34 9.14
C SER A 472 -28.36 4.50 8.74
N MET A 473 -28.45 3.19 8.93
CA MET A 473 -27.41 2.26 8.51
C MET A 473 -27.99 1.12 7.68
N ASN A 474 -27.20 0.70 6.69
CA ASN A 474 -27.39 -0.51 5.92
C ASN A 474 -26.24 -1.44 6.27
N PHE A 475 -26.56 -2.54 6.91
CA PHE A 475 -25.59 -3.56 7.32
C PHE A 475 -25.74 -4.78 6.44
N TYR A 476 -24.63 -5.24 5.87
CA TYR A 476 -24.54 -6.43 5.02
C TYR A 476 -23.54 -7.41 5.63
N ARG A 477 -23.98 -8.64 5.94
CA ARG A 477 -23.01 -9.72 6.19
C ARG A 477 -22.31 -10.05 4.89
N LEU A 478 -20.98 -10.18 4.94
CA LEU A 478 -20.23 -10.62 3.78
C LEU A 478 -20.16 -12.15 3.74
N VAL A 479 -20.38 -12.69 2.57
CA VAL A 479 -20.32 -14.13 2.28
C VAL A 479 -19.43 -14.35 1.05
N HIS A 480 -18.67 -15.45 1.05
CA HIS A 480 -17.78 -15.81 -0.07
C HIS A 480 -18.30 -17.06 -0.77
#